data_3c01720ae814c8d0a87442371413ce08
#
_entry.id   3c01720ae814c8d0a87442371413ce08
#
_cell.length_a   1.000
_cell.length_b   1.000
_cell.length_c   1.000
_cell.angle_alpha   90.00
_cell.angle_beta   90.00
_cell.angle_gamma   90.00
#
_symmetry.space_group_name_H-M   'P 1'
#
loop_
_entity.id
_entity.type
_entity.pdbx_description
1 polymer ?
#
loop_
_entity_poly.entity_id
_entity_poly.type
_entity_poly.pdbx_seq_one_letter_code
_entity_poly.pdbx_strand_id
1 'polypeptide(L)'
;MPNNIINTSVALLILAHNESIVIKETVEAIQKVLADGDKLFVVADHCTDSTEIKARNAGAKVIIRNGDTPEGKGDALGWFVQEYKGSLKEFSRLVVLDADSTIKPDFIDRVKENITDSCVVMQCFVYPQFEGTSPIGKLAALSEFHDQYISDRIRTVFGWPVRMRGTGMVIRPDLLFGLNAHLKTKVEDIALSLIFASKGIQVKRLDEAILFDPKPPTMAAAARQRARWFRGQWRAVWQYRREIIQVLLKGPAGWSLLSSLFLKPKWLVLTISLLLAFVFSSCSWIALPFWIYFIVGSIYLFVGL
;
A
#
# COMPACT_ATOMS: atom_id res chain seq x y z
N MET A 1 -31.76 -2.80 -23.27
CA MET A 1 -30.80 -3.62 -22.56
C MET A 1 -31.01 -3.38 -21.07
N PRO A 2 -31.18 -4.39 -20.22
CA PRO A 2 -31.34 -4.14 -18.78
C PRO A 2 -30.13 -3.42 -18.26
N ASN A 3 -30.35 -2.28 -17.59
CA ASN A 3 -29.31 -1.63 -16.78
C ASN A 3 -28.85 -2.64 -15.73
N ASN A 4 -27.72 -3.30 -15.96
CA ASN A 4 -27.04 -4.01 -14.90
C ASN A 4 -26.67 -2.95 -13.86
N ILE A 5 -27.45 -2.88 -12.79
CA ILE A 5 -27.11 -2.09 -11.61
C ILE A 5 -25.82 -2.71 -11.08
N ILE A 6 -24.70 -2.08 -11.35
CA ILE A 6 -23.41 -2.52 -10.81
C ILE A 6 -23.56 -2.44 -9.30
N ASN A 7 -23.44 -3.57 -8.62
CA ASN A 7 -23.37 -3.57 -7.17
C ASN A 7 -22.15 -2.72 -6.75
N THR A 8 -22.38 -1.61 -6.09
CA THR A 8 -21.33 -0.68 -5.64
C THR A 8 -21.02 -0.83 -4.15
N SER A 9 -21.64 -1.80 -3.45
CA SER A 9 -21.34 -2.02 -2.03
C SER A 9 -19.87 -2.41 -1.82
N VAL A 10 -19.26 -1.85 -0.78
CA VAL A 10 -17.85 -2.08 -0.45
C VAL A 10 -17.71 -2.68 0.94
N ALA A 11 -16.74 -3.59 1.07
CA ALA A 11 -16.28 -4.05 2.37
C ALA A 11 -15.01 -3.26 2.73
N LEU A 12 -15.00 -2.63 3.90
CA LEU A 12 -13.78 -2.04 4.47
C LEU A 12 -13.18 -3.04 5.44
N LEU A 13 -11.86 -3.18 5.42
CA LEU A 13 -11.13 -4.11 6.26
C LEU A 13 -9.98 -3.39 6.96
N ILE A 14 -9.96 -3.44 8.28
CA ILE A 14 -8.85 -3.05 9.12
C ILE A 14 -8.21 -4.30 9.71
N LEU A 15 -6.90 -4.45 9.54
CA LEU A 15 -6.11 -5.50 10.17
C LEU A 15 -5.36 -4.89 11.35
N ALA A 16 -5.78 -5.20 12.57
CA ALA A 16 -5.30 -4.57 13.81
C ALA A 16 -4.55 -5.56 14.69
N HIS A 17 -3.36 -5.14 15.18
CA HIS A 17 -2.58 -5.87 16.16
C HIS A 17 -2.09 -4.92 17.27
N ASN A 18 -2.75 -4.92 18.43
CA ASN A 18 -2.46 -4.04 19.56
C ASN A 18 -2.55 -2.53 19.22
N GLU A 19 -3.70 -2.14 18.64
CA GLU A 19 -3.97 -0.78 18.17
C GLU A 19 -5.02 -0.06 19.05
N SER A 20 -5.08 -0.41 20.35
CA SER A 20 -6.11 0.11 21.28
C SER A 20 -6.09 1.63 21.44
N ILE A 21 -5.01 2.31 21.08
CA ILE A 21 -4.89 3.76 21.20
C ILE A 21 -5.70 4.47 20.09
N VAL A 22 -5.68 3.94 18.86
CA VAL A 22 -6.19 4.63 17.67
C VAL A 22 -7.46 4.02 17.08
N ILE A 23 -7.68 2.71 17.30
CA ILE A 23 -8.72 1.95 16.60
C ILE A 23 -10.14 2.50 16.78
N LYS A 24 -10.46 3.02 17.97
CA LYS A 24 -11.80 3.57 18.26
C LYS A 24 -12.12 4.75 17.34
N GLU A 25 -11.22 5.73 17.28
CA GLU A 25 -11.41 6.95 16.51
C GLU A 25 -11.49 6.63 15.00
N THR A 26 -10.65 5.72 14.52
CA THR A 26 -10.65 5.25 13.12
C THR A 26 -11.98 4.59 12.77
N VAL A 27 -12.48 3.68 13.60
CA VAL A 27 -13.75 3.00 13.37
C VAL A 27 -14.92 3.97 13.39
N GLU A 28 -14.98 4.88 14.37
CA GLU A 28 -16.03 5.88 14.49
C GLU A 28 -16.05 6.84 13.29
N ALA A 29 -14.88 7.22 12.78
CA ALA A 29 -14.77 8.06 11.59
C ALA A 29 -15.30 7.36 10.34
N ILE A 30 -14.98 6.08 10.16
CA ILE A 30 -15.45 5.27 9.04
C ILE A 30 -16.95 5.02 9.14
N GLN A 31 -17.48 4.70 10.31
CA GLN A 31 -18.91 4.44 10.53
C GLN A 31 -19.80 5.62 10.13
N LYS A 32 -19.31 6.84 10.27
CA LYS A 32 -20.07 8.07 9.90
C LYS A 32 -20.27 8.23 8.39
N VAL A 33 -19.48 7.55 7.58
CA VAL A 33 -19.49 7.69 6.11
C VAL A 33 -19.88 6.40 5.38
N LEU A 34 -20.17 5.32 6.12
CA LEU A 34 -20.70 4.09 5.54
C LEU A 34 -22.13 4.31 5.03
N ALA A 35 -22.39 3.88 3.80
CA ALA A 35 -23.72 3.84 3.23
C ALA A 35 -24.39 2.46 3.44
N ASP A 36 -25.69 2.40 3.19
CA ASP A 36 -26.43 1.14 3.23
C ASP A 36 -25.79 0.11 2.28
N GLY A 37 -25.59 -1.09 2.80
CA GLY A 37 -24.93 -2.18 2.08
C GLY A 37 -23.42 -2.26 2.25
N ASP A 38 -22.75 -1.20 2.73
CA ASP A 38 -21.32 -1.26 3.08
C ASP A 38 -21.12 -1.93 4.44
N LYS A 39 -19.94 -2.54 4.63
CA LYS A 39 -19.61 -3.16 5.93
C LYS A 39 -18.17 -2.88 6.32
N LEU A 40 -17.97 -2.57 7.60
CA LEU A 40 -16.63 -2.44 8.19
C LEU A 40 -16.30 -3.67 9.02
N PHE A 41 -15.22 -4.35 8.62
CA PHE A 41 -14.62 -5.47 9.32
C PHE A 41 -13.34 -5.03 10.01
N VAL A 42 -13.14 -5.46 11.23
CA VAL A 42 -11.86 -5.33 11.96
C VAL A 42 -11.40 -6.71 12.36
N VAL A 43 -10.25 -7.13 11.86
CA VAL A 43 -9.60 -8.35 12.33
C VAL A 43 -8.67 -7.98 13.45
N ALA A 44 -9.04 -8.40 14.67
CA ALA A 44 -8.18 -8.32 15.85
C ALA A 44 -7.20 -9.51 15.81
N ASP A 45 -6.02 -9.28 15.23
CA ASP A 45 -5.02 -10.32 14.97
C ASP A 45 -4.07 -10.47 16.16
N HIS A 46 -4.25 -11.51 16.96
CA HIS A 46 -3.42 -11.82 18.15
C HIS A 46 -3.30 -10.60 19.09
N CYS A 47 -4.38 -9.86 19.29
CA CYS A 47 -4.39 -8.72 20.21
C CYS A 47 -4.34 -9.18 21.66
N THR A 48 -3.49 -8.52 22.44
CA THR A 48 -3.35 -8.73 23.90
C THR A 48 -3.85 -7.52 24.70
N ASP A 49 -4.26 -6.46 24.01
CA ASP A 49 -4.79 -5.22 24.58
C ASP A 49 -6.31 -5.08 24.35
N SER A 50 -6.85 -3.90 24.59
CA SER A 50 -8.29 -3.61 24.43
C SER A 50 -8.73 -3.28 22.99
N THR A 51 -7.93 -3.58 21.99
CA THR A 51 -8.24 -3.29 20.56
C THR A 51 -9.59 -3.86 20.14
N GLU A 52 -9.84 -5.15 20.42
CA GLU A 52 -11.11 -5.81 20.09
C GLU A 52 -12.31 -5.09 20.68
N ILE A 53 -12.26 -4.86 22.02
CA ILE A 53 -13.37 -4.27 22.77
C ILE A 53 -13.68 -2.87 22.24
N LYS A 54 -12.64 -2.07 22.00
CA LYS A 54 -12.80 -0.69 21.51
C LYS A 54 -13.35 -0.65 20.08
N ALA A 55 -12.88 -1.52 19.19
CA ALA A 55 -13.39 -1.60 17.82
C ALA A 55 -14.87 -2.05 17.78
N ARG A 56 -15.23 -3.03 18.62
CA ARG A 56 -16.61 -3.52 18.74
C ARG A 56 -17.55 -2.44 19.26
N ASN A 57 -17.14 -1.74 20.32
CA ASN A 57 -17.93 -0.66 20.92
C ASN A 57 -18.09 0.55 19.97
N ALA A 58 -17.15 0.75 19.06
CA ALA A 58 -17.22 1.77 18.02
C ALA A 58 -18.11 1.36 16.81
N GLY A 59 -18.66 0.12 16.80
CA GLY A 59 -19.63 -0.34 15.80
C GLY A 59 -19.05 -1.20 14.68
N ALA A 60 -17.78 -1.60 14.72
CA ALA A 60 -17.21 -2.49 13.71
C ALA A 60 -17.68 -3.95 13.90
N LYS A 61 -17.75 -4.70 12.79
CA LYS A 61 -17.85 -6.15 12.85
C LYS A 61 -16.47 -6.72 13.16
N VAL A 62 -16.22 -7.00 14.44
CA VAL A 62 -14.92 -7.49 14.89
C VAL A 62 -14.82 -9.01 14.78
N ILE A 63 -13.69 -9.44 14.23
CA ILE A 63 -13.33 -10.84 14.03
C ILE A 63 -12.01 -11.06 14.75
N ILE A 64 -12.01 -12.05 15.66
CA ILE A 64 -10.83 -12.39 16.46
C ILE A 64 -10.08 -13.48 15.72
N ARG A 65 -8.79 -13.25 15.49
CA ARG A 65 -7.85 -14.25 15.00
C ARG A 65 -6.83 -14.55 16.09
N ASN A 66 -6.99 -15.74 16.69
CA ASN A 66 -6.05 -16.32 17.64
C ASN A 66 -5.69 -17.72 17.13
N GLY A 67 -4.48 -18.18 17.32
CA GLY A 67 -4.07 -19.53 16.89
C GLY A 67 -2.61 -19.57 16.52
N ASP A 68 -2.31 -19.86 15.25
CA ASP A 68 -0.94 -19.96 14.75
C ASP A 68 -0.14 -18.67 14.95
N THR A 69 1.18 -18.78 14.98
CA THR A 69 2.07 -17.63 15.12
C THR A 69 1.82 -16.60 14.03
N PRO A 70 1.58 -15.32 14.35
CA PRO A 70 1.27 -14.30 13.35
C PRO A 70 2.47 -14.07 12.42
N GLU A 71 2.26 -14.24 11.12
CA GLU A 71 3.29 -14.00 10.11
C GLU A 71 3.24 -12.59 9.52
N GLY A 72 2.34 -11.74 10.01
CA GLY A 72 2.20 -10.33 9.66
C GLY A 72 0.88 -9.99 8.97
N LYS A 73 0.76 -8.73 8.54
CA LYS A 73 -0.48 -8.17 7.98
C LYS A 73 -0.97 -8.92 6.74
N GLY A 74 -0.06 -9.36 5.88
CA GLY A 74 -0.43 -10.16 4.70
C GLY A 74 -1.05 -11.49 5.06
N ASP A 75 -0.51 -12.16 6.08
CA ASP A 75 -1.05 -13.44 6.56
C ASP A 75 -2.46 -13.26 7.15
N ALA A 76 -2.68 -12.20 7.93
CA ALA A 76 -4.01 -11.85 8.44
C ALA A 76 -5.01 -11.54 7.31
N LEU A 77 -4.57 -10.83 6.26
CA LEU A 77 -5.37 -10.57 5.06
C LEU A 77 -5.75 -11.86 4.34
N GLY A 78 -4.77 -12.73 4.08
CA GLY A 78 -4.99 -14.01 3.41
C GLY A 78 -5.95 -14.92 4.18
N TRP A 79 -5.78 -14.98 5.50
CA TRP A 79 -6.68 -15.71 6.39
C TRP A 79 -8.12 -15.17 6.34
N PHE A 80 -8.29 -13.84 6.50
CA PHE A 80 -9.60 -13.21 6.45
C PHE A 80 -10.32 -13.48 5.13
N VAL A 81 -9.61 -13.32 4.02
CA VAL A 81 -10.17 -13.55 2.67
C VAL A 81 -10.61 -15.00 2.50
N GLN A 82 -9.86 -15.95 3.04
CA GLN A 82 -10.20 -17.38 2.95
C GLN A 82 -11.43 -17.73 3.80
N GLU A 83 -11.46 -17.28 5.05
CA GLU A 83 -12.55 -17.58 5.99
C GLU A 83 -13.87 -16.88 5.59
N TYR A 84 -13.78 -15.66 5.09
CA TYR A 84 -14.95 -14.84 4.74
C TYR A 84 -15.23 -14.77 3.24
N LYS A 85 -14.67 -15.71 2.46
CA LYS A 85 -14.84 -15.78 1.00
C LYS A 85 -16.31 -15.72 0.56
N GLY A 86 -17.21 -16.40 1.26
CA GLY A 86 -18.65 -16.39 0.98
C GLY A 86 -19.25 -15.00 1.09
N SER A 87 -19.04 -14.35 2.23
CA SER A 87 -19.52 -12.99 2.49
C SER A 87 -18.89 -11.94 1.59
N LEU A 88 -17.61 -12.10 1.23
CA LEU A 88 -16.90 -11.15 0.38
C LEU A 88 -17.42 -11.11 -1.06
N LYS A 89 -18.08 -12.16 -1.54
CA LYS A 89 -18.75 -12.18 -2.86
C LYS A 89 -19.92 -11.21 -2.98
N GLU A 90 -20.47 -10.75 -1.86
CA GLU A 90 -21.56 -9.78 -1.83
C GLU A 90 -21.08 -8.36 -2.14
N PHE A 91 -19.76 -8.10 -2.02
CA PHE A 91 -19.16 -6.79 -2.21
C PHE A 91 -18.44 -6.68 -3.54
N SER A 92 -18.57 -5.54 -4.18
CA SER A 92 -17.84 -5.26 -5.42
C SER A 92 -16.36 -5.02 -5.19
N ARG A 93 -15.99 -4.45 -4.04
CA ARG A 93 -14.59 -4.15 -3.66
C ARG A 93 -14.35 -4.40 -2.18
N LEU A 94 -13.13 -4.82 -1.88
CA LEU A 94 -12.54 -4.82 -0.55
C LEU A 94 -11.56 -3.65 -0.46
N VAL A 95 -11.78 -2.77 0.52
CA VAL A 95 -10.90 -1.63 0.82
C VAL A 95 -10.11 -1.96 2.07
N VAL A 96 -8.79 -2.09 1.94
CA VAL A 96 -7.90 -2.40 3.07
C VAL A 96 -7.33 -1.10 3.62
N LEU A 97 -7.49 -0.88 4.92
CA LEU A 97 -7.03 0.30 5.65
C LEU A 97 -6.15 -0.09 6.83
N ASP A 98 -5.24 0.80 7.24
CA ASP A 98 -4.50 0.69 8.49
C ASP A 98 -5.37 1.14 9.68
N ALA A 99 -5.06 0.64 10.88
CA ALA A 99 -5.83 0.93 12.08
C ALA A 99 -5.74 2.40 12.55
N ASP A 100 -4.75 3.13 12.07
CA ASP A 100 -4.48 4.54 12.36
C ASP A 100 -4.78 5.47 11.17
N SER A 101 -5.30 4.93 10.07
CA SER A 101 -5.66 5.73 8.89
C SER A 101 -6.93 6.53 9.10
N THR A 102 -6.91 7.81 8.76
CA THR A 102 -8.10 8.66 8.73
C THR A 102 -8.53 8.90 7.29
N ILE A 103 -9.82 8.79 6.99
CA ILE A 103 -10.37 8.99 5.64
C ILE A 103 -11.10 10.33 5.51
N LYS A 104 -11.14 10.90 4.30
CA LYS A 104 -12.00 12.05 4.02
C LYS A 104 -13.47 11.63 4.04
N PRO A 105 -14.41 12.56 4.36
CA PRO A 105 -15.84 12.26 4.40
C PRO A 105 -16.41 11.69 3.10
N ASP A 106 -15.88 12.08 1.94
CA ASP A 106 -16.30 11.62 0.61
C ASP A 106 -15.49 10.40 0.10
N PHE A 107 -14.61 9.83 0.91
CA PHE A 107 -13.68 8.77 0.50
C PHE A 107 -14.40 7.55 -0.12
N ILE A 108 -15.44 7.06 0.54
CA ILE A 108 -16.19 5.87 0.07
C ILE A 108 -16.93 6.19 -1.22
N ASP A 109 -17.54 7.36 -1.32
CA ASP A 109 -18.25 7.79 -2.53
C ASP A 109 -17.30 7.87 -3.71
N ARG A 110 -16.09 8.44 -3.51
CA ARG A 110 -15.04 8.49 -4.54
C ARG A 110 -14.55 7.11 -4.97
N VAL A 111 -14.44 6.17 -4.03
CA VAL A 111 -14.16 4.77 -4.38
C VAL A 111 -15.26 4.19 -5.25
N LYS A 112 -16.52 4.35 -4.85
CA LYS A 112 -17.70 3.80 -5.57
C LYS A 112 -17.86 4.38 -6.98
N GLU A 113 -17.68 5.68 -7.14
CA GLU A 113 -17.74 6.38 -8.45
C GLU A 113 -16.73 5.83 -9.46
N ASN A 114 -15.62 5.29 -8.98
CA ASN A 114 -14.54 4.76 -9.82
C ASN A 114 -14.58 3.22 -10.00
N ILE A 115 -15.62 2.55 -9.48
CA ILE A 115 -15.82 1.12 -9.69
C ILE A 115 -16.30 0.88 -11.12
N THR A 116 -15.48 0.18 -11.90
CA THR A 116 -15.82 -0.30 -13.23
C THR A 116 -15.39 -1.75 -13.39
N ASP A 117 -15.95 -2.46 -14.37
CA ASP A 117 -15.56 -3.86 -14.64
C ASP A 117 -14.08 -3.98 -15.06
N SER A 118 -13.56 -2.98 -15.75
CA SER A 118 -12.15 -2.92 -16.20
C SER A 118 -11.18 -2.50 -15.11
N CYS A 119 -11.65 -1.81 -14.05
CA CYS A 119 -10.82 -1.32 -12.96
C CYS A 119 -10.97 -2.22 -11.74
N VAL A 120 -10.19 -3.28 -11.68
CA VAL A 120 -10.32 -4.32 -10.66
C VAL A 120 -9.46 -4.11 -9.42
N VAL A 121 -8.41 -3.28 -9.52
CA VAL A 121 -7.52 -2.90 -8.41
C VAL A 121 -7.19 -1.42 -8.50
N MET A 122 -7.34 -0.71 -7.38
CA MET A 122 -6.96 0.70 -7.25
C MET A 122 -6.14 0.94 -5.99
N GLN A 123 -5.28 1.95 -6.05
CA GLN A 123 -4.58 2.49 -4.89
C GLN A 123 -5.05 3.93 -4.68
N CYS A 124 -5.71 4.17 -3.55
CA CYS A 124 -6.13 5.51 -3.13
C CYS A 124 -4.92 6.40 -2.82
N PHE A 125 -5.14 7.71 -2.82
CA PHE A 125 -4.10 8.66 -2.45
C PHE A 125 -3.90 8.67 -0.94
N VAL A 126 -2.70 8.28 -0.50
CA VAL A 126 -2.30 8.23 0.91
C VAL A 126 -1.56 9.51 1.25
N TYR A 127 -2.23 10.47 1.90
CA TYR A 127 -1.61 11.72 2.31
C TYR A 127 -0.76 11.48 3.57
N PRO A 128 0.58 11.66 3.50
CA PRO A 128 1.44 11.44 4.65
C PRO A 128 1.28 12.59 5.64
N GLN A 129 0.62 12.37 6.76
CA GLN A 129 0.42 13.36 7.81
C GLN A 129 1.59 13.34 8.80
N PHE A 130 2.27 14.45 8.95
CA PHE A 130 3.39 14.60 9.88
C PHE A 130 3.17 15.78 10.81
N GLU A 131 2.96 15.50 12.08
CA GLU A 131 2.74 16.50 13.13
C GLU A 131 3.98 16.75 14.00
N GLY A 132 5.07 16.02 13.73
CA GLY A 132 6.31 16.12 14.51
C GLY A 132 7.21 17.28 14.10
N THR A 133 8.20 17.58 14.95
CA THR A 133 9.23 18.60 14.69
C THR A 133 10.48 18.06 13.98
N SER A 134 10.60 16.76 13.85
CA SER A 134 11.79 16.10 13.27
C SER A 134 11.97 16.45 11.78
N PRO A 135 13.11 17.06 11.37
CA PRO A 135 13.39 17.33 9.96
C PRO A 135 13.38 16.05 9.09
N ILE A 136 13.84 14.93 9.63
CA ILE A 136 13.84 13.64 8.92
C ILE A 136 12.43 13.11 8.72
N GLY A 137 11.54 13.32 9.69
CA GLY A 137 10.12 12.97 9.53
C GLY A 137 9.46 13.79 8.43
N LYS A 138 9.74 15.10 8.37
CA LYS A 138 9.27 16.00 7.30
C LYS A 138 9.78 15.55 5.93
N LEU A 139 11.08 15.25 5.81
CA LEU A 139 11.67 14.75 4.57
C LEU A 139 11.09 13.40 4.15
N ALA A 140 10.77 12.53 5.11
CA ALA A 140 10.13 11.25 4.82
C ALA A 140 8.71 11.43 4.28
N ALA A 141 7.91 12.30 4.92
CA ALA A 141 6.57 12.64 4.47
C ALA A 141 6.59 13.29 3.08
N LEU A 142 7.49 14.25 2.87
CA LEU A 142 7.69 14.90 1.57
C LEU A 142 8.10 13.91 0.47
N SER A 143 9.05 13.01 0.78
CA SER A 143 9.47 11.97 -0.16
C SER A 143 8.33 11.03 -0.55
N GLU A 144 7.45 10.71 0.38
CA GLU A 144 6.31 9.84 0.09
C GLU A 144 5.21 10.57 -0.68
N PHE A 145 4.94 11.82 -0.32
CA PHE A 145 4.04 12.68 -1.08
C PHE A 145 4.52 12.83 -2.53
N HIS A 146 5.80 13.17 -2.73
CA HIS A 146 6.42 13.29 -4.04
C HIS A 146 6.33 11.98 -4.85
N ASP A 147 6.55 10.82 -4.20
CA ASP A 147 6.45 9.53 -4.87
C ASP A 147 5.04 9.28 -5.42
N GLN A 148 4.02 9.68 -4.68
CA GLN A 148 2.63 9.56 -5.12
C GLN A 148 2.24 10.64 -6.12
N TYR A 149 2.56 11.88 -5.82
CA TYR A 149 2.11 13.02 -6.62
C TYR A 149 2.80 13.09 -7.99
N ILE A 150 4.06 12.70 -8.07
CA ILE A 150 4.84 12.75 -9.32
C ILE A 150 5.04 11.38 -9.93
N SER A 151 5.69 10.44 -9.19
CA SER A 151 6.04 9.14 -9.77
C SER A 151 4.84 8.33 -10.23
N ASP A 152 3.82 8.24 -9.37
CA ASP A 152 2.63 7.47 -9.72
C ASP A 152 1.80 8.19 -10.78
N ARG A 153 1.85 9.53 -10.84
CA ARG A 153 1.22 10.30 -11.91
C ARG A 153 1.87 10.05 -13.27
N ILE A 154 3.20 10.05 -13.31
CA ILE A 154 3.96 9.71 -14.52
C ILE A 154 3.61 8.28 -14.96
N ARG A 155 3.59 7.30 -14.04
CA ARG A 155 3.17 5.92 -14.37
C ARG A 155 1.76 5.87 -14.96
N THR A 156 0.84 6.63 -14.37
CA THR A 156 -0.54 6.69 -14.87
C THR A 156 -0.62 7.24 -16.30
N VAL A 157 0.14 8.29 -16.63
CA VAL A 157 0.22 8.86 -18.00
C VAL A 157 0.71 7.82 -19.01
N PHE A 158 1.69 7.00 -18.64
CA PHE A 158 2.21 5.93 -19.50
C PHE A 158 1.38 4.64 -19.44
N GLY A 159 0.27 4.61 -18.71
CA GLY A 159 -0.53 3.40 -18.52
C GLY A 159 0.19 2.30 -17.71
N TRP A 160 1.20 2.66 -16.92
CA TRP A 160 1.97 1.74 -16.11
C TRP A 160 1.32 1.53 -14.73
N PRO A 161 1.48 0.35 -14.12
CA PRO A 161 0.91 0.09 -12.81
C PRO A 161 1.56 0.95 -11.74
N VAL A 162 0.76 1.46 -10.81
CA VAL A 162 1.27 2.05 -9.57
C VAL A 162 1.48 0.95 -8.52
N ARG A 163 2.30 1.23 -7.50
CA ARG A 163 2.51 0.29 -6.41
C ARG A 163 1.37 0.37 -5.39
N MET A 164 1.09 -0.74 -4.72
CA MET A 164 0.25 -0.75 -3.52
C MET A 164 1.04 -0.27 -2.31
N ARG A 165 0.34 0.26 -1.27
CA ARG A 165 0.98 0.96 -0.14
C ARG A 165 0.57 0.43 1.24
N GLY A 166 -0.12 -0.71 1.29
CA GLY A 166 -0.56 -1.33 2.54
C GLY A 166 -1.87 -0.75 3.08
N THR A 167 -2.15 0.53 2.84
CA THR A 167 -3.43 1.19 3.18
C THR A 167 -4.05 1.85 1.96
N GLY A 168 -5.38 2.03 1.95
CA GLY A 168 -6.11 2.57 0.79
C GLY A 168 -6.05 1.67 -0.43
N MET A 169 -5.89 0.37 -0.25
CA MET A 169 -5.91 -0.62 -1.33
C MET A 169 -7.35 -1.04 -1.60
N VAL A 170 -7.83 -0.81 -2.82
CA VAL A 170 -9.17 -1.19 -3.28
C VAL A 170 -9.04 -2.34 -4.26
N ILE A 171 -9.57 -3.50 -3.91
CA ILE A 171 -9.31 -4.75 -4.63
C ILE A 171 -10.62 -5.48 -4.86
N ARG A 172 -10.84 -5.99 -6.06
CA ARG A 172 -11.96 -6.91 -6.31
C ARG A 172 -11.71 -8.23 -5.56
N PRO A 173 -12.62 -8.66 -4.68
CA PRO A 173 -12.35 -9.75 -3.73
C PRO A 173 -11.89 -11.06 -4.36
N ASP A 174 -12.41 -11.41 -5.54
CA ASP A 174 -12.07 -12.64 -6.26
C ASP A 174 -10.58 -12.75 -6.64
N LEU A 175 -9.91 -11.61 -6.81
CA LEU A 175 -8.47 -11.58 -7.10
C LEU A 175 -7.60 -12.03 -5.91
N LEU A 176 -8.15 -11.98 -4.71
CA LEU A 176 -7.47 -12.41 -3.49
C LEU A 176 -7.74 -13.88 -3.16
N PHE A 177 -8.79 -14.47 -3.75
CA PHE A 177 -9.14 -15.86 -3.47
C PHE A 177 -8.01 -16.81 -3.92
N GLY A 178 -7.57 -17.65 -2.99
CA GLY A 178 -6.46 -18.59 -3.23
C GLY A 178 -5.05 -18.01 -3.09
N LEU A 179 -4.93 -16.72 -2.67
CA LEU A 179 -3.62 -16.10 -2.44
C LEU A 179 -3.11 -16.26 -0.99
N ASN A 180 -3.86 -16.88 -0.09
CA ASN A 180 -3.51 -16.99 1.34
C ASN A 180 -2.07 -17.49 1.55
N ALA A 181 -1.66 -18.56 0.86
CA ALA A 181 -0.30 -19.09 0.96
C ALA A 181 0.78 -18.11 0.45
N HIS A 182 0.45 -17.25 -0.51
CA HIS A 182 1.35 -16.26 -1.08
C HIS A 182 1.41 -14.97 -0.25
N LEU A 183 0.47 -14.76 0.69
CA LEU A 183 0.38 -13.58 1.54
C LEU A 183 1.00 -13.78 2.93
N LYS A 184 1.66 -14.90 3.19
CA LYS A 184 2.43 -15.13 4.43
C LYS A 184 3.67 -14.23 4.47
N THR A 185 3.42 -12.94 4.70
CA THR A 185 4.44 -11.89 4.64
C THR A 185 4.06 -10.69 5.52
N LYS A 186 5.08 -9.92 5.91
CA LYS A 186 4.91 -8.64 6.63
C LYS A 186 4.87 -7.43 5.71
N VAL A 187 4.93 -7.65 4.39
CA VAL A 187 4.97 -6.62 3.34
C VAL A 187 3.97 -6.99 2.23
N GLU A 188 2.71 -7.03 2.61
CA GLU A 188 1.60 -7.44 1.73
C GLU A 188 1.44 -6.51 0.53
N ASP A 189 1.78 -5.25 0.68
CA ASP A 189 1.77 -4.24 -0.37
C ASP A 189 2.76 -4.58 -1.49
N ILE A 190 3.97 -4.99 -1.15
CA ILE A 190 4.97 -5.47 -2.11
C ILE A 190 4.51 -6.78 -2.75
N ALA A 191 4.04 -7.72 -1.94
CA ALA A 191 3.55 -9.01 -2.42
C ALA A 191 2.43 -8.84 -3.45
N LEU A 192 1.38 -8.08 -3.10
CA LEU A 192 0.25 -7.82 -3.99
C LEU A 192 0.66 -7.06 -5.25
N SER A 193 1.54 -6.04 -5.12
CA SER A 193 2.06 -5.31 -6.27
C SER A 193 2.77 -6.23 -7.26
N LEU A 194 3.61 -7.16 -6.77
CA LEU A 194 4.34 -8.12 -7.61
C LEU A 194 3.41 -9.17 -8.21
N ILE A 195 2.50 -9.75 -7.42
CA ILE A 195 1.56 -10.77 -7.88
C ILE A 195 0.63 -10.20 -8.96
N PHE A 196 0.06 -9.01 -8.74
CA PHE A 196 -0.83 -8.41 -9.73
C PHE A 196 -0.07 -8.00 -10.98
N ALA A 197 1.09 -7.36 -10.85
CA ALA A 197 1.91 -7.00 -11.99
C ALA A 197 2.36 -8.23 -12.79
N SER A 198 2.79 -9.32 -12.16
CA SER A 198 3.19 -10.55 -12.85
C SER A 198 2.05 -11.13 -13.69
N LYS A 199 0.82 -11.10 -13.16
CA LYS A 199 -0.41 -11.56 -13.83
C LYS A 199 -0.96 -10.57 -14.86
N GLY A 200 -0.33 -9.40 -15.07
CA GLY A 200 -0.84 -8.37 -15.99
C GLY A 200 -2.03 -7.57 -15.46
N ILE A 201 -2.34 -7.70 -14.17
CA ILE A 201 -3.38 -6.91 -13.53
C ILE A 201 -2.80 -5.54 -13.20
N GLN A 202 -3.41 -4.49 -13.77
CA GLN A 202 -2.99 -3.13 -13.54
C GLN A 202 -3.57 -2.59 -12.23
N VAL A 203 -2.71 -2.07 -11.37
CA VAL A 203 -3.12 -1.25 -10.22
C VAL A 203 -3.28 0.18 -10.71
N LYS A 204 -4.49 0.70 -10.70
CA LYS A 204 -4.80 2.07 -11.09
C LYS A 204 -4.67 3.01 -9.89
N ARG A 205 -4.26 4.24 -10.16
CA ARG A 205 -4.23 5.29 -9.16
C ARG A 205 -5.64 5.91 -9.03
N LEU A 206 -6.05 6.20 -7.79
CA LEU A 206 -7.30 6.88 -7.47
C LEU A 206 -6.99 8.09 -6.58
N ASP A 207 -6.90 9.28 -7.19
CA ASP A 207 -6.49 10.51 -6.51
C ASP A 207 -7.60 11.16 -5.69
N GLU A 208 -8.84 10.93 -6.10
CA GLU A 208 -10.02 11.56 -5.52
C GLU A 208 -10.36 10.95 -4.15
N ALA A 209 -10.07 9.67 -3.95
CA ALA A 209 -10.23 9.00 -2.66
C ALA A 209 -8.96 9.21 -1.80
N ILE A 210 -9.05 10.15 -0.86
CA ILE A 210 -7.91 10.56 -0.03
C ILE A 210 -8.05 10.00 1.38
N LEU A 211 -6.99 9.39 1.86
CA LEU A 211 -6.81 9.03 3.26
C LEU A 211 -5.54 9.66 3.82
N PHE A 212 -5.49 9.84 5.14
CA PHE A 212 -4.36 10.39 5.87
C PHE A 212 -3.68 9.27 6.65
N ASP A 213 -2.36 9.21 6.52
CA ASP A 213 -1.51 8.21 7.17
C ASP A 213 -0.51 8.92 8.10
N PRO A 214 -0.66 8.80 9.43
CA PRO A 214 0.20 9.46 10.38
C PRO A 214 1.63 8.91 10.29
N LYS A 215 2.61 9.82 10.31
CA LYS A 215 4.03 9.44 10.27
C LYS A 215 4.62 9.43 11.67
N PRO A 216 5.60 8.54 11.94
CA PRO A 216 6.23 8.46 13.25
C PRO A 216 6.77 9.80 13.73
N PRO A 217 6.40 10.27 14.92
CA PRO A 217 6.76 11.61 15.40
C PRO A 217 8.24 11.74 15.78
N THR A 218 8.92 10.62 16.07
CA THR A 218 10.31 10.61 16.53
C THR A 218 11.24 9.87 15.58
N MET A 219 12.52 10.28 15.56
CA MET A 219 13.57 9.58 14.78
C MET A 219 13.70 8.10 15.15
N ALA A 220 13.64 7.76 16.44
CA ALA A 220 13.76 6.39 16.89
C ALA A 220 12.61 5.51 16.38
N ALA A 221 11.37 6.02 16.39
CA ALA A 221 10.21 5.33 15.85
C ALA A 221 10.33 5.17 14.32
N ALA A 222 10.73 6.22 13.61
CA ALA A 222 10.96 6.18 12.18
C ALA A 222 12.08 5.19 11.78
N ALA A 223 13.17 5.13 12.56
CA ALA A 223 14.26 4.19 12.32
C ALA A 223 13.80 2.74 12.53
N ARG A 224 13.05 2.45 13.59
CA ARG A 224 12.47 1.11 13.83
C ARG A 224 11.52 0.68 12.72
N GLN A 225 10.66 1.59 12.27
CA GLN A 225 9.72 1.34 11.17
C GLN A 225 10.48 1.02 9.87
N ARG A 226 11.49 1.83 9.52
CA ARG A 226 12.32 1.60 8.33
C ARG A 226 13.11 0.30 8.40
N ALA A 227 13.71 -0.03 9.55
CA ALA A 227 14.40 -1.30 9.74
C ALA A 227 13.47 -2.51 9.53
N ARG A 228 12.20 -2.40 9.98
CA ARG A 228 11.17 -3.41 9.72
C ARG A 228 10.89 -3.52 8.22
N TRP A 229 10.73 -2.40 7.51
CA TRP A 229 10.49 -2.38 6.08
C TRP A 229 11.65 -2.97 5.28
N PHE A 230 12.88 -2.59 5.57
CA PHE A 230 14.06 -3.14 4.89
C PHE A 230 14.15 -4.65 5.04
N ARG A 231 13.96 -5.17 6.25
CA ARG A 231 13.94 -6.63 6.47
C ARG A 231 12.82 -7.31 5.68
N GLY A 232 11.66 -6.69 5.63
CA GLY A 232 10.53 -7.17 4.83
C GLY A 232 10.82 -7.17 3.34
N GLN A 233 11.35 -6.07 2.80
CA GLN A 233 11.74 -5.94 1.39
C GLN A 233 12.78 -6.98 1.00
N TRP A 234 13.82 -7.17 1.82
CA TRP A 234 14.85 -8.17 1.54
C TRP A 234 14.27 -9.60 1.49
N ARG A 235 13.40 -9.94 2.45
CA ARG A 235 12.70 -11.23 2.43
C ARG A 235 11.82 -11.36 1.18
N ALA A 236 11.11 -10.29 0.80
CA ALA A 236 10.25 -10.29 -0.38
C ALA A 236 11.02 -10.56 -1.68
N VAL A 237 12.26 -10.07 -1.83
CA VAL A 237 13.10 -10.36 -3.00
C VAL A 237 13.30 -11.86 -3.19
N TRP A 238 13.55 -12.59 -2.13
CA TRP A 238 13.74 -14.04 -2.20
C TRP A 238 12.43 -14.81 -2.35
N GLN A 239 11.40 -14.38 -1.62
CA GLN A 239 10.10 -15.04 -1.62
C GLN A 239 9.39 -14.92 -2.96
N TYR A 240 9.44 -13.72 -3.58
CA TYR A 240 8.74 -13.40 -4.83
C TYR A 240 9.69 -13.28 -6.04
N ARG A 241 10.83 -13.98 -6.03
CA ARG A 241 11.83 -13.90 -7.11
C ARG A 241 11.28 -14.28 -8.49
N ARG A 242 10.31 -15.18 -8.55
CA ARG A 242 9.66 -15.57 -9.82
C ARG A 242 8.81 -14.44 -10.38
N GLU A 243 8.00 -13.82 -9.53
CA GLU A 243 7.16 -12.67 -9.87
C GLU A 243 8.04 -11.46 -10.27
N ILE A 244 9.15 -11.23 -9.57
CA ILE A 244 10.13 -10.18 -9.91
C ILE A 244 10.68 -10.40 -11.32
N ILE A 245 11.10 -11.60 -11.67
CA ILE A 245 11.61 -11.92 -13.02
C ILE A 245 10.50 -11.68 -14.06
N GLN A 246 9.28 -12.14 -13.80
CA GLN A 246 8.15 -11.92 -14.71
C GLN A 246 7.84 -10.43 -14.90
N VAL A 247 7.95 -9.63 -13.82
CA VAL A 247 7.75 -8.18 -13.88
C VAL A 247 8.90 -7.51 -14.62
N LEU A 248 10.16 -7.92 -14.42
CA LEU A 248 11.33 -7.42 -15.19
C LEU A 248 11.14 -7.61 -16.69
N LEU A 249 10.63 -8.76 -17.11
CA LEU A 249 10.37 -9.07 -18.52
C LEU A 249 9.29 -8.21 -19.17
N LYS A 250 8.52 -7.43 -18.39
CA LYS A 250 7.54 -6.45 -18.91
C LYS A 250 8.18 -5.13 -19.33
N GLY A 251 9.51 -5.05 -19.35
CA GLY A 251 10.26 -3.89 -19.81
C GLY A 251 10.11 -2.65 -18.91
N PRO A 252 10.04 -1.42 -19.48
CA PRO A 252 10.08 -0.17 -18.72
C PRO A 252 9.02 -0.06 -17.61
N ALA A 253 7.81 -0.55 -17.86
CA ALA A 253 6.72 -0.56 -16.87
C ALA A 253 7.09 -1.41 -15.64
N GLY A 254 7.63 -2.60 -15.88
CA GLY A 254 8.09 -3.49 -14.81
C GLY A 254 9.27 -2.91 -14.05
N TRP A 255 10.25 -2.35 -14.74
CA TRP A 255 11.42 -1.72 -14.11
C TRP A 255 11.02 -0.52 -13.26
N SER A 256 10.09 0.31 -13.76
CA SER A 256 9.53 1.43 -13.00
C SER A 256 8.85 0.97 -11.70
N LEU A 257 8.04 -0.09 -11.76
CA LEU A 257 7.40 -0.66 -10.57
C LEU A 257 8.44 -1.20 -9.58
N LEU A 258 9.38 -2.03 -10.03
CA LEU A 258 10.41 -2.62 -9.16
C LEU A 258 11.30 -1.54 -8.51
N SER A 259 11.65 -0.49 -9.24
CA SER A 259 12.40 0.63 -8.68
C SER A 259 11.61 1.31 -7.55
N SER A 260 10.30 1.45 -7.68
CA SER A 260 9.45 2.03 -6.66
C SER A 260 9.29 1.16 -5.41
N LEU A 261 9.38 -0.15 -5.58
CA LEU A 261 9.26 -1.11 -4.47
C LEU A 261 10.56 -1.27 -3.69
N PHE A 262 11.70 -1.32 -4.38
CA PHE A 262 12.97 -1.76 -3.79
C PHE A 262 14.06 -0.67 -3.70
N LEU A 263 14.03 0.36 -4.55
CA LEU A 263 15.05 1.41 -4.54
C LEU A 263 14.63 2.59 -3.64
N LYS A 264 14.59 2.36 -2.35
CA LYS A 264 14.26 3.37 -1.33
C LYS A 264 15.25 3.28 -0.15
N PRO A 265 15.61 4.39 0.48
CA PRO A 265 15.21 5.77 0.14
C PRO A 265 15.94 6.28 -1.11
N LYS A 266 15.21 7.03 -1.94
CA LYS A 266 15.73 7.53 -3.23
C LYS A 266 17.01 8.36 -3.09
N TRP A 267 17.10 9.19 -2.06
CA TRP A 267 18.30 9.98 -1.76
C TRP A 267 19.56 9.13 -1.58
N LEU A 268 19.45 8.00 -0.88
CA LEU A 268 20.58 7.09 -0.71
C LEU A 268 20.99 6.47 -2.05
N VAL A 269 20.03 6.06 -2.87
CA VAL A 269 20.31 5.49 -4.19
C VAL A 269 20.97 6.53 -5.10
N LEU A 270 20.52 7.80 -5.08
CA LEU A 270 21.17 8.89 -5.81
C LEU A 270 22.59 9.16 -5.33
N THR A 271 22.81 9.19 -4.02
CA THR A 271 24.15 9.37 -3.44
C THR A 271 25.08 8.25 -3.84
N ILE A 272 24.62 7.00 -3.76
CA ILE A 272 25.42 5.83 -4.20
C ILE A 272 25.68 5.92 -5.70
N SER A 273 24.72 6.30 -6.50
CA SER A 273 24.87 6.46 -7.96
C SER A 273 25.92 7.52 -8.29
N LEU A 274 25.91 8.65 -7.58
CA LEU A 274 26.93 9.70 -7.74
C LEU A 274 28.32 9.19 -7.38
N LEU A 275 28.47 8.52 -6.24
CA LEU A 275 29.74 7.95 -5.80
C LEU A 275 30.28 6.94 -6.81
N LEU A 276 29.42 6.04 -7.31
CA LEU A 276 29.82 5.07 -8.33
C LEU A 276 30.21 5.73 -9.66
N ALA A 277 29.52 6.80 -10.06
CA ALA A 277 29.88 7.58 -11.25
C ALA A 277 31.31 8.17 -11.12
N PHE A 278 31.67 8.69 -9.94
CA PHE A 278 33.01 9.17 -9.66
C PHE A 278 34.06 8.05 -9.58
N VAL A 279 33.79 6.97 -8.86
CA VAL A 279 34.70 5.82 -8.73
C VAL A 279 35.04 5.23 -10.10
N PHE A 280 34.05 5.13 -10.98
CA PHE A 280 34.27 4.59 -12.33
C PHE A 280 34.52 5.66 -13.40
N SER A 281 34.83 6.89 -13.01
CA SER A 281 35.05 8.01 -13.95
C SER A 281 36.13 7.74 -15.03
N SER A 282 37.12 6.92 -14.68
CA SER A 282 38.19 6.48 -15.63
C SER A 282 37.66 5.49 -16.69
N CYS A 283 36.46 4.92 -16.51
CA CYS A 283 35.82 4.00 -17.45
C CYS A 283 34.43 4.53 -17.85
N SER A 284 34.39 5.31 -18.91
CA SER A 284 33.19 6.04 -19.35
C SER A 284 31.96 5.15 -19.54
N TRP A 285 32.13 3.93 -20.03
CA TRP A 285 31.05 2.98 -20.25
C TRP A 285 30.37 2.52 -18.96
N ILE A 286 31.15 2.41 -17.89
CA ILE A 286 30.64 2.01 -16.56
C ILE A 286 30.08 3.21 -15.82
N ALA A 287 30.72 4.39 -15.94
CA ALA A 287 30.29 5.60 -15.24
C ALA A 287 29.00 6.21 -15.82
N LEU A 288 28.79 6.15 -17.15
CA LEU A 288 27.69 6.79 -17.83
C LEU A 288 26.31 6.41 -17.30
N PRO A 289 25.96 5.14 -17.05
CA PRO A 289 24.64 4.77 -16.47
C PRO A 289 24.40 5.40 -15.11
N PHE A 290 25.44 5.51 -14.26
CA PHE A 290 25.33 6.11 -12.94
C PHE A 290 25.15 7.63 -13.01
N TRP A 291 25.83 8.31 -13.94
CA TRP A 291 25.63 9.73 -14.24
C TRP A 291 24.24 10.01 -14.73
N ILE A 292 23.74 9.23 -15.70
CA ILE A 292 22.38 9.36 -16.24
C ILE A 292 21.37 9.18 -15.09
N TYR A 293 21.52 8.13 -14.30
CA TYR A 293 20.60 7.89 -13.17
C TYR A 293 20.62 9.02 -12.14
N PHE A 294 21.81 9.54 -11.81
CA PHE A 294 21.95 10.64 -10.87
C PHE A 294 21.32 11.94 -11.42
N ILE A 295 21.61 12.32 -12.66
CA ILE A 295 21.09 13.54 -13.26
C ILE A 295 19.57 13.47 -13.40
N VAL A 296 19.06 12.41 -14.03
CA VAL A 296 17.61 12.22 -14.23
C VAL A 296 16.87 12.12 -12.89
N GLY A 297 17.43 11.37 -11.94
CA GLY A 297 16.86 11.23 -10.62
C GLY A 297 16.88 12.54 -9.82
N SER A 298 17.92 13.37 -9.97
CA SER A 298 18.00 14.70 -9.36
C SER A 298 16.98 15.65 -9.96
N ILE A 299 16.89 15.73 -11.27
CA ILE A 299 15.85 16.53 -11.97
C ILE A 299 14.47 16.11 -11.48
N TYR A 300 14.23 14.81 -11.44
CA TYR A 300 12.97 14.24 -10.95
C TYR A 300 12.64 14.63 -9.49
N LEU A 301 13.65 14.73 -8.62
CA LEU A 301 13.44 15.17 -7.23
C LEU A 301 13.22 16.69 -7.12
N PHE A 302 13.87 17.48 -7.95
CA PHE A 302 13.76 18.94 -7.93
C PHE A 302 12.50 19.48 -8.63
N VAL A 303 11.99 18.82 -9.66
CA VAL A 303 10.73 19.21 -10.35
C VAL A 303 9.51 19.01 -9.41
N GLY A 304 9.64 18.22 -8.36
CA GLY A 304 8.58 17.96 -7.39
C GLY A 304 8.64 18.83 -6.12
N LEU A 305 9.59 19.74 -6.03
CA LEU A 305 9.69 20.75 -4.98
C LEU A 305 9.13 22.08 -5.46
#